data_73517f521aa04ae6ba065460ac7d0dfe
#
_entry.id   73517f521aa04ae6ba065460ac7d0dfe
#
_cell.length_a   1.000
_cell.length_b   1.000
_cell.length_c   1.000
_cell.angle_alpha   90.00
_cell.angle_beta   90.00
_cell.angle_gamma   90.00
#
_symmetry.space_group_name_H-M   'P 1'
#
loop_
_entity.id
_entity.type
_entity.pdbx_description
1 polymer ?
#
loop_
_entity_poly.entity_id
_entity_poly.type
_entity_poly.pdbx_seq_one_letter_code
_entity_poly.pdbx_strand_id
1 'polypeptide(L)'
;MGRHTVLLLLLAFLMLREVIPVPLALRALSTLHRSASFTSRPAVPTKYTVHYLQQKVDHFGFTTDKTFKQRYLLADEHWKKDDGSILFYTGNEGDIVWFCNNTGFMWDVAEELKAMLVFAEHRYYGESLPFGNNSFKVS
;
A
#
# COMPACT_ATOMS: atom_id res chain seq x y z
N MET A 1 -30.80 32.43 -12.21
CA MET A 1 -29.98 32.48 -10.98
C MET A 1 -28.73 31.62 -11.15
N GLY A 2 -27.70 32.04 -11.79
CA GLY A 2 -26.53 31.14 -11.97
C GLY A 2 -25.16 31.82 -12.18
N ARG A 3 -25.18 32.98 -12.83
CA ARG A 3 -23.89 33.60 -13.25
C ARG A 3 -23.27 34.53 -12.19
N HIS A 4 -24.11 35.17 -11.36
CA HIS A 4 -23.64 36.08 -10.29
C HIS A 4 -23.19 35.34 -9.04
N THR A 5 -23.76 34.17 -8.73
CA THR A 5 -23.37 33.34 -7.59
C THR A 5 -22.00 32.71 -7.78
N VAL A 6 -21.66 32.25 -9.02
CA VAL A 6 -20.39 31.69 -9.35
C VAL A 6 -19.27 32.76 -9.34
N LEU A 7 -19.58 33.97 -9.78
CA LEU A 7 -18.62 35.10 -9.76
C LEU A 7 -18.32 35.54 -8.32
N LEU A 8 -19.27 35.55 -7.43
CA LEU A 8 -19.10 35.86 -6.00
C LEU A 8 -18.25 34.80 -5.28
N LEU A 9 -18.44 33.51 -5.62
CA LEU A 9 -17.63 32.43 -5.04
C LEU A 9 -16.19 32.47 -5.55
N LEU A 10 -15.96 32.83 -6.84
CA LEU A 10 -14.62 33.01 -7.38
C LEU A 10 -13.89 34.21 -6.77
N LEU A 11 -14.59 35.33 -6.54
CA LEU A 11 -14.04 36.50 -5.87
C LEU A 11 -13.74 36.24 -4.39
N ALA A 12 -14.59 35.47 -3.68
CA ALA A 12 -14.32 35.05 -2.32
C ALA A 12 -13.09 34.11 -2.23
N PHE A 13 -12.91 33.23 -3.21
CA PHE A 13 -11.73 32.35 -3.27
C PHE A 13 -10.44 33.12 -3.59
N LEU A 14 -10.51 34.16 -4.41
CA LEU A 14 -9.39 35.07 -4.71
C LEU A 14 -9.03 35.95 -3.52
N MET A 15 -10.00 36.42 -2.73
CA MET A 15 -9.76 37.25 -1.55
C MET A 15 -9.22 36.43 -0.35
N LEU A 16 -9.53 35.12 -0.25
CA LEU A 16 -8.95 34.25 0.77
C LEU A 16 -7.46 33.93 0.51
N ARG A 17 -6.97 34.15 -0.69
CA ARG A 17 -5.56 33.94 -1.05
C ARG A 17 -4.61 35.00 -0.45
N GLU A 18 -5.15 36.16 -0.12
CA GLU A 18 -4.37 37.28 0.44
C GLU A 18 -4.22 37.22 1.97
N VAL A 19 -5.03 36.38 2.67
CA VAL A 19 -5.11 36.39 4.13
C VAL A 19 -4.17 35.41 4.82
N ILE A 20 -3.64 34.41 4.09
CA ILE A 20 -2.65 33.47 4.66
C ILE A 20 -1.36 33.63 3.89
N PRO A 21 -0.35 34.31 4.42
CA PRO A 21 0.95 34.41 3.77
C PRO A 21 1.52 32.99 3.62
N VAL A 22 1.73 32.59 2.37
CA VAL A 22 2.32 31.30 1.95
C VAL A 22 3.53 30.87 2.80
N PRO A 23 4.38 31.81 3.33
CA PRO A 23 5.47 31.47 4.25
C PRO A 23 5.03 30.87 5.57
N LEU A 24 3.82 31.19 6.06
CA LEU A 24 3.33 30.68 7.35
C LEU A 24 2.80 29.24 7.22
N ALA A 25 2.13 28.93 6.11
CA ALA A 25 1.67 27.57 5.82
C ALA A 25 2.85 26.60 5.58
N LEU A 26 3.88 27.04 4.86
CA LEU A 26 5.12 26.29 4.67
C LEU A 26 5.90 26.09 5.97
N ARG A 27 5.90 27.09 6.87
CA ARG A 27 6.51 26.96 8.20
C ARG A 27 5.73 26.02 9.10
N ALA A 28 4.40 26.03 9.07
CA ALA A 28 3.56 25.10 9.82
C ALA A 28 3.77 23.66 9.34
N LEU A 29 3.83 23.43 8.03
CA LEU A 29 4.14 22.11 7.44
C LEU A 29 5.56 21.65 7.79
N SER A 30 6.55 22.54 7.78
CA SER A 30 7.93 22.20 8.14
C SER A 30 8.09 21.94 9.64
N THR A 31 7.29 22.59 10.49
CA THR A 31 7.29 22.34 11.94
C THR A 31 6.58 21.02 12.27
N LEU A 32 5.50 20.68 11.59
CA LEU A 32 4.85 19.38 11.69
C LEU A 32 5.76 18.24 11.20
N HIS A 33 6.53 18.50 10.13
CA HIS A 33 7.49 17.52 9.61
C HIS A 33 8.72 17.36 10.54
N ARG A 34 9.07 18.39 11.31
CA ARG A 34 10.22 18.37 12.24
C ARG A 34 9.86 17.75 13.61
N SER A 35 8.59 17.74 13.98
CA SER A 35 8.12 17.09 15.22
C SER A 35 7.86 15.60 15.06
N ALA A 36 7.77 15.11 13.83
CA ALA A 36 7.92 13.68 13.54
C ALA A 36 9.41 13.34 13.61
N SER A 37 10.00 13.35 14.81
CA SER A 37 11.20 12.57 15.04
C SER A 37 10.80 11.14 14.63
N PHE A 38 11.36 10.67 13.54
CA PHE A 38 11.31 9.27 13.14
C PHE A 38 12.10 8.49 14.21
N THR A 39 11.49 8.35 15.37
CA THR A 39 11.86 7.29 16.29
C THR A 39 11.53 6.03 15.52
N SER A 40 12.56 5.29 15.16
CA SER A 40 12.40 3.94 14.62
C SER A 40 11.44 3.21 15.55
N ARG A 41 10.20 3.08 15.12
CA ARG A 41 9.18 2.32 15.86
C ARG A 41 9.77 0.93 16.03
N PRO A 42 9.75 0.34 17.24
CA PRO A 42 10.15 -1.05 17.39
C PRO A 42 9.40 -1.86 16.34
N ALA A 43 10.11 -2.73 15.62
CA ALA A 43 9.47 -3.59 14.64
C ALA A 43 8.28 -4.27 15.33
N VAL A 44 7.07 -4.01 14.84
CA VAL A 44 5.87 -4.68 15.36
C VAL A 44 6.10 -6.16 15.13
N PRO A 45 5.94 -7.04 16.16
CA PRO A 45 6.06 -8.47 15.95
C PRO A 45 4.99 -8.88 14.93
N THR A 46 5.39 -9.06 13.68
CA THR A 46 4.48 -9.38 12.59
C THR A 46 4.24 -10.88 12.59
N LYS A 47 3.05 -11.29 13.02
CA LYS A 47 2.64 -12.69 12.99
C LYS A 47 1.85 -12.96 11.72
N TYR A 48 2.45 -13.65 10.79
CA TYR A 48 1.83 -14.04 9.53
C TYR A 48 2.15 -15.49 9.19
N THR A 49 1.37 -16.07 8.29
CA THR A 49 1.61 -17.37 7.67
C THR A 49 1.98 -17.19 6.20
N VAL A 50 2.86 -18.05 5.68
CA VAL A 50 3.32 -18.02 4.29
C VAL A 50 2.49 -19.00 3.47
N HIS A 51 1.97 -18.53 2.34
CA HIS A 51 1.16 -19.29 1.41
C HIS A 51 1.63 -19.11 -0.03
N TYR A 52 1.18 -20.03 -0.90
CA TYR A 52 1.50 -19.98 -2.33
C TYR A 52 0.24 -20.20 -3.13
N LEU A 53 0.02 -19.35 -4.13
CA LEU A 53 -1.04 -19.49 -5.12
C LEU A 53 -0.44 -19.95 -6.45
N GLN A 54 -1.04 -20.95 -7.08
CA GLN A 54 -0.70 -21.29 -8.47
C GLN A 54 -1.24 -20.23 -9.40
N GLN A 55 -0.34 -19.44 -9.97
CA GLN A 55 -0.66 -18.32 -10.83
C GLN A 55 -0.24 -18.60 -12.27
N LYS A 56 -1.04 -18.22 -13.26
CA LYS A 56 -0.66 -18.32 -14.67
C LYS A 56 0.54 -17.41 -14.97
N VAL A 57 1.49 -17.93 -15.77
CA VAL A 57 2.60 -17.11 -16.29
C VAL A 57 2.06 -16.03 -17.22
N ASP A 58 1.15 -16.41 -18.11
CA ASP A 58 0.50 -15.52 -19.06
C ASP A 58 -1.03 -15.59 -18.88
N HIS A 59 -1.65 -14.45 -18.54
CA HIS A 59 -3.10 -14.33 -18.37
C HIS A 59 -3.84 -13.94 -19.66
N PHE A 60 -3.14 -13.48 -20.66
CA PHE A 60 -3.71 -12.89 -21.88
C PHE A 60 -3.49 -13.76 -23.12
N GLY A 61 -2.42 -14.56 -23.12
CA GLY A 61 -2.12 -15.47 -24.22
C GLY A 61 -2.80 -16.82 -24.04
N PHE A 62 -3.05 -17.49 -25.19
CA PHE A 62 -3.63 -18.85 -25.24
C PHE A 62 -2.60 -19.92 -25.61
N THR A 63 -1.33 -19.53 -25.70
CA THR A 63 -0.25 -20.41 -26.20
C THR A 63 0.39 -21.26 -25.13
N THR A 64 0.15 -20.96 -23.84
CA THR A 64 0.78 -21.66 -22.73
C THR A 64 -0.12 -21.71 -21.49
N ASP A 65 -0.18 -22.89 -20.89
CA ASP A 65 -0.84 -23.11 -19.58
C ASP A 65 0.16 -23.15 -18.42
N LYS A 66 1.39 -22.66 -18.66
CA LYS A 66 2.42 -22.63 -17.62
C LYS A 66 1.97 -21.82 -16.41
N THR A 67 2.26 -22.36 -15.24
CA THR A 67 1.99 -21.72 -13.95
C THR A 67 3.27 -21.59 -13.13
N PHE A 68 3.23 -20.71 -12.15
CA PHE A 68 4.26 -20.58 -11.14
C PHE A 68 3.63 -20.41 -9.77
N LYS A 69 4.42 -20.65 -8.72
CA LYS A 69 3.99 -20.40 -7.33
C LYS A 69 4.21 -18.93 -6.99
N GLN A 70 3.14 -18.18 -6.79
CA GLN A 70 3.20 -16.81 -6.27
C GLN A 70 3.05 -16.85 -4.76
N ARG A 71 4.05 -16.33 -4.04
CA ARG A 71 4.03 -16.23 -2.58
C ARG A 71 3.10 -15.11 -2.12
N TYR A 72 2.41 -15.36 -1.03
CA TYR A 72 1.72 -14.32 -0.27
C TYR A 72 1.78 -14.60 1.23
N LEU A 73 1.67 -13.54 2.02
CA LEU A 73 1.63 -13.61 3.47
C LEU A 73 0.23 -13.26 3.93
N LEU A 74 -0.25 -13.97 4.93
CA LEU A 74 -1.57 -13.78 5.50
C LEU A 74 -1.47 -13.60 7.01
N ALA A 75 -2.08 -12.54 7.53
CA ALA A 75 -2.22 -12.29 8.96
C ALA A 75 -3.71 -12.10 9.29
N ASP A 76 -4.25 -13.00 10.08
CA ASP A 76 -5.67 -13.07 10.42
C ASP A 76 -5.95 -12.95 11.94
N GLU A 77 -4.95 -12.52 12.72
CA GLU A 77 -5.04 -12.43 14.17
C GLU A 77 -6.21 -11.54 14.63
N HIS A 78 -6.44 -10.44 13.93
CA HIS A 78 -7.52 -9.49 14.25
C HIS A 78 -8.79 -9.70 13.42
N TRP A 79 -8.77 -10.66 12.49
CA TRP A 79 -9.85 -10.80 11.53
C TRP A 79 -11.14 -11.35 12.12
N LYS A 80 -12.22 -10.60 11.96
CA LYS A 80 -13.56 -11.06 12.25
C LYS A 80 -14.17 -11.71 10.99
N LYS A 81 -14.22 -13.03 10.98
CA LYS A 81 -14.57 -13.84 9.79
C LYS A 81 -15.90 -13.48 9.12
N ASP A 82 -16.88 -13.03 9.89
CA ASP A 82 -18.23 -12.80 9.36
C ASP A 82 -18.40 -11.43 8.68
N ASP A 83 -17.68 -10.40 9.15
CA ASP A 83 -17.85 -9.01 8.69
C ASP A 83 -16.55 -8.18 8.68
N GLY A 84 -15.42 -8.79 8.99
CA GLY A 84 -14.12 -8.11 8.99
C GLY A 84 -13.63 -7.81 7.57
N SER A 85 -12.99 -6.66 7.41
CA SER A 85 -12.41 -6.21 6.15
C SER A 85 -11.21 -7.07 5.74
N ILE A 86 -10.84 -7.01 4.45
CA ILE A 86 -9.57 -7.53 3.95
C ILE A 86 -8.74 -6.33 3.48
N LEU A 87 -7.56 -6.15 4.06
CA LEU A 87 -6.57 -5.18 3.61
C LEU A 87 -5.55 -5.89 2.75
N PHE A 88 -5.50 -5.53 1.48
CA PHE A 88 -4.67 -6.18 0.49
C PHE A 88 -3.52 -5.28 0.04
N TYR A 89 -2.28 -5.79 0.16
CA TYR A 89 -1.07 -5.16 -0.34
C TYR A 89 -0.63 -5.86 -1.63
N THR A 90 -0.56 -5.14 -2.74
CA THR A 90 -0.32 -5.69 -4.08
C THR A 90 1.13 -6.07 -4.36
N GLY A 91 2.00 -5.93 -3.39
CA GLY A 91 3.42 -6.12 -3.57
C GLY A 91 4.12 -4.89 -4.14
N ASN A 92 5.45 -4.95 -4.12
CA ASN A 92 6.31 -3.95 -4.70
C ASN A 92 7.56 -4.67 -5.25
N GLU A 93 8.49 -3.94 -5.82
CA GLU A 93 9.71 -4.44 -6.47
C GLU A 93 10.75 -4.90 -5.44
N GLY A 94 10.45 -6.00 -4.73
CA GLY A 94 11.30 -6.59 -3.70
C GLY A 94 10.63 -7.75 -2.97
N ASP A 95 11.34 -8.31 -1.99
CA ASP A 95 10.85 -9.40 -1.15
C ASP A 95 9.66 -8.92 -0.29
N ILE A 96 8.55 -9.66 -0.34
CA ILE A 96 7.31 -9.29 0.35
C ILE A 96 7.44 -9.29 1.87
N VAL A 97 8.33 -10.10 2.43
CA VAL A 97 8.60 -10.14 3.87
C VAL A 97 9.16 -8.81 4.35
N TRP A 98 10.05 -8.20 3.56
CA TRP A 98 10.59 -6.89 3.89
C TRP A 98 9.49 -5.83 3.93
N PHE A 99 8.61 -5.81 2.93
CA PHE A 99 7.48 -4.87 2.89
C PHE A 99 6.50 -5.11 4.03
N CYS A 100 6.13 -6.36 4.29
CA CYS A 100 5.26 -6.74 5.40
C CYS A 100 5.78 -6.22 6.75
N ASN A 101 7.07 -6.37 7.02
CA ASN A 101 7.69 -5.94 8.26
C ASN A 101 7.84 -4.42 8.39
N ASN A 102 7.82 -3.68 7.27
CA ASN A 102 8.03 -2.23 7.23
C ASN A 102 6.77 -1.41 6.93
N THR A 103 5.64 -2.06 6.64
CA THR A 103 4.36 -1.39 6.34
C THR A 103 3.55 -1.21 7.63
N GLY A 104 3.97 -0.28 8.50
CA GLY A 104 3.36 -0.09 9.82
C GLY A 104 1.87 0.26 9.78
N PHE A 105 1.43 1.10 8.83
CA PHE A 105 0.05 1.56 8.74
C PHE A 105 -0.98 0.42 8.64
N MET A 106 -0.71 -0.60 7.84
CA MET A 106 -1.65 -1.72 7.68
C MET A 106 -1.83 -2.50 8.98
N TRP A 107 -0.76 -2.70 9.72
CA TRP A 107 -0.80 -3.36 11.03
C TRP A 107 -1.52 -2.53 12.07
N ASP A 108 -1.33 -1.20 12.06
CA ASP A 108 -1.98 -0.29 13.00
C ASP A 108 -3.50 -0.28 12.85
N VAL A 109 -4.00 -0.32 11.62
CA VAL A 109 -5.45 -0.26 11.37
C VAL A 109 -6.13 -1.62 11.34
N ALA A 110 -5.37 -2.72 11.28
CA ALA A 110 -5.94 -4.07 11.20
C ALA A 110 -6.79 -4.43 12.41
N GLU A 111 -6.36 -4.05 13.59
CA GLU A 111 -7.10 -4.30 14.84
C GLU A 111 -8.40 -3.49 14.88
N GLU A 112 -8.35 -2.20 14.54
CA GLU A 112 -9.50 -1.31 14.53
C GLU A 112 -10.57 -1.76 13.53
N LEU A 113 -10.14 -2.13 12.32
CA LEU A 113 -11.03 -2.57 11.24
C LEU A 113 -11.42 -4.04 11.33
N LYS A 114 -10.94 -4.78 12.35
CA LYS A 114 -11.12 -6.24 12.45
C LYS A 114 -10.72 -6.95 11.15
N ALA A 115 -9.61 -6.52 10.56
CA ALA A 115 -9.22 -6.87 9.21
C ALA A 115 -8.24 -8.06 9.17
N MET A 116 -8.36 -8.85 8.10
CA MET A 116 -7.31 -9.74 7.62
C MET A 116 -6.33 -8.97 6.76
N LEU A 117 -5.04 -9.17 6.95
CA LEU A 117 -4.00 -8.63 6.10
C LEU A 117 -3.53 -9.67 5.10
N VAL A 118 -3.46 -9.28 3.84
CA VAL A 118 -2.90 -10.09 2.75
C VAL A 118 -1.81 -9.30 2.05
N PHE A 119 -0.58 -9.81 2.05
CA PHE A 119 0.55 -9.23 1.36
C PHE A 119 0.93 -10.15 0.20
N ALA A 120 0.56 -9.79 -1.02
CA ALA A 120 0.88 -10.57 -2.22
C ALA A 120 2.23 -10.13 -2.80
N GLU A 121 3.12 -11.10 -3.06
CA GLU A 121 4.41 -10.81 -3.65
C GLU A 121 4.28 -10.51 -5.14
N HIS A 122 4.99 -9.49 -5.60
CA HIS A 122 5.04 -9.16 -7.02
C HIS A 122 5.84 -10.23 -7.78
N ARG A 123 5.32 -10.67 -8.95
CA ARG A 123 6.05 -11.62 -9.81
C ARG A 123 7.41 -11.08 -10.20
N TYR A 124 8.39 -11.94 -10.38
CA TYR A 124 9.81 -11.68 -10.61
C TYR A 124 10.59 -11.22 -9.37
N TYR A 125 9.95 -11.09 -8.20
CA TYR A 125 10.64 -10.72 -6.97
C TYR A 125 10.52 -11.81 -5.90
N GLY A 126 11.46 -11.80 -4.95
CA GLY A 126 11.49 -12.76 -3.85
C GLY A 126 11.47 -14.21 -4.34
N GLU A 127 10.45 -14.96 -3.93
CA GLU A 127 10.24 -16.37 -4.33
C GLU A 127 9.26 -16.54 -5.51
N SER A 128 8.60 -15.46 -5.95
CA SER A 128 7.56 -15.49 -6.98
C SER A 128 8.15 -15.39 -8.39
N LEU A 129 8.93 -16.40 -8.78
CA LEU A 129 9.70 -16.43 -10.02
C LEU A 129 9.00 -17.27 -11.10
N PRO A 130 8.38 -16.67 -12.15
CA PRO A 130 7.63 -17.37 -13.18
C PRO A 130 8.43 -18.43 -13.95
N PHE A 131 9.75 -18.24 -14.08
CA PHE A 131 10.67 -19.14 -14.78
C PHE A 131 11.78 -19.67 -13.87
N GLY A 132 11.58 -19.61 -12.52
CA GLY A 132 12.62 -19.97 -11.55
C GLY A 132 13.91 -19.19 -11.78
N ASN A 133 15.06 -19.85 -11.75
CA ASN A 133 16.37 -19.23 -11.95
C ASN A 133 16.57 -18.59 -13.33
N ASN A 134 15.68 -18.83 -14.27
CA ASN A 134 15.74 -18.25 -15.61
C ASN A 134 14.88 -16.97 -15.73
N SER A 135 14.19 -16.55 -14.68
CA SER A 135 13.28 -15.40 -14.70
C SER A 135 13.95 -14.08 -15.12
N PHE A 136 15.28 -13.98 -14.96
CA PHE A 136 16.06 -12.76 -15.28
C PHE A 136 17.02 -12.95 -16.45
N LYS A 137 16.98 -14.09 -17.14
CA LYS A 137 17.82 -14.30 -18.32
C LYS A 137 17.15 -13.64 -19.51
N VAL A 138 17.86 -12.71 -20.13
CA VAL A 138 17.51 -12.14 -21.43
C VAL A 138 17.73 -13.23 -22.47
N SER A 139 16.68 -13.58 -23.22
CA SER A 139 16.77 -14.48 -24.39
C SER A 139 17.28 -13.74 -25.61
#